data_1c8e3d8e4d145268309916bcc8583bcc
#
_entry.id   1c8e3d8e4d145268309916bcc8583bcc
#
_cell.length_a   1.000
_cell.length_b   1.000
_cell.length_c   1.000
_cell.angle_alpha   90.00
_cell.angle_beta   90.00
_cell.angle_gamma   90.00
#
_symmetry.space_group_name_H-M   'P 1'
#
loop_
_entity.id
_entity.type
_entity.pdbx_description
1 polymer ?
#
loop_
_entity_poly.entity_id
_entity_poly.type
_entity_poly.pdbx_seq_one_letter_code
_entity_poly.pdbx_strand_id
1 'polypeptide(L)'
;MAIGLAAVVLAALSGTAASAPSDDKIFTVGNYPVEAKAANAVAAKEKALADGQQAAFRSLLKRLVPVGAYMRLAPLRNVKAADLIAGFSVRSERNSTTEYIASYDFSFQAEAVRALLEREGVPFADRQAEPLTLVPIYRPPAAGAGASNAFSEASGSDTWLYAWKALDLANSLTPIALKPLDARAPVDTIKAAVEGDASAARTLAPENRNGLVVVALLEPDPTGKRVHVTMAGCDAAGPFRLARPYRLDGDLTYTAELAAVISLGIIEGRWKAVSVRGDVRSGAGGPTPAVAADTIRIAVQFSNMAEWQVLSRQLSGTPDVSDLEVEGLSARGARLALRYPGGPERLASALADQGLVLRNSGGGWVLSSR
;
A
#
# COMPACT_ATOMS: atom_id res chain seq x y z
N MET A 1 -17.02 73.97 29.35
CA MET A 1 -17.78 72.76 28.98
C MET A 1 -17.05 72.11 27.83
N ALA A 2 -16.28 71.06 28.13
CA ALA A 2 -15.60 70.27 27.11
C ALA A 2 -16.06 68.81 27.28
N ILE A 3 -16.75 68.32 26.27
CA ILE A 3 -17.29 66.92 26.22
C ILE A 3 -16.21 66.05 25.58
N GLY A 4 -15.63 65.16 26.35
CA GLY A 4 -14.68 64.13 25.87
C GLY A 4 -15.43 62.98 25.25
N LEU A 5 -15.10 62.62 23.97
CA LEU A 5 -15.60 61.52 23.27
C LEU A 5 -14.60 60.34 23.44
N ALA A 6 -14.98 59.33 24.20
CA ALA A 6 -14.19 58.10 24.33
C ALA A 6 -14.50 57.14 23.16
N ALA A 7 -13.54 56.90 22.29
CA ALA A 7 -13.63 55.93 21.24
C ALA A 7 -13.20 54.53 21.78
N VAL A 8 -14.15 53.59 21.86
CA VAL A 8 -13.88 52.20 22.17
C VAL A 8 -13.45 51.49 20.88
N VAL A 9 -12.18 51.12 20.79
CA VAL A 9 -11.65 50.29 19.72
C VAL A 9 -11.92 48.83 20.07
N LEU A 10 -12.89 48.25 19.36
CA LEU A 10 -13.18 46.81 19.42
C LEU A 10 -12.20 46.06 18.49
N ALA A 11 -11.13 45.52 19.05
CA ALA A 11 -10.20 44.65 18.28
C ALA A 11 -10.87 43.30 18.02
N ALA A 12 -11.32 43.10 16.80
CA ALA A 12 -11.78 41.80 16.30
C ALA A 12 -10.54 40.89 16.12
N LEU A 13 -10.35 39.95 17.05
CA LEU A 13 -9.45 38.81 16.88
C LEU A 13 -10.05 37.87 15.85
N SER A 14 -9.69 38.08 14.58
CA SER A 14 -9.91 37.10 13.52
C SER A 14 -8.93 35.94 13.71
N GLY A 15 -9.32 34.95 14.50
CA GLY A 15 -8.61 33.68 14.58
C GLY A 15 -8.68 33.02 13.22
N THR A 16 -7.59 33.03 12.46
CA THR A 16 -7.39 32.13 11.34
C THR A 16 -7.35 30.72 11.90
N ALA A 17 -8.47 30.00 11.80
CA ALA A 17 -8.47 28.56 11.97
C ALA A 17 -7.52 27.99 10.92
N ALA A 18 -6.30 27.65 11.32
CA ALA A 18 -5.42 26.82 10.53
C ALA A 18 -6.15 25.49 10.35
N SER A 19 -6.66 25.27 9.15
CA SER A 19 -7.21 23.96 8.73
C SER A 19 -6.07 22.97 8.93
N ALA A 20 -6.17 22.11 9.92
CA ALA A 20 -5.29 20.95 10.03
C ALA A 20 -5.31 20.22 8.67
N PRO A 21 -4.17 19.72 8.16
CA PRO A 21 -4.15 18.94 6.94
C PRO A 21 -5.12 17.78 7.12
N SER A 22 -6.18 17.77 6.32
CA SER A 22 -7.28 16.85 6.50
C SER A 22 -6.80 15.41 6.20
N ASP A 23 -6.59 14.62 7.24
CA ASP A 23 -6.47 13.15 7.17
C ASP A 23 -7.69 12.50 6.48
N ASP A 24 -8.70 13.30 6.18
CA ASP A 24 -9.97 12.87 5.62
C ASP A 24 -9.92 12.51 4.12
N LYS A 25 -8.85 12.88 3.40
CA LYS A 25 -8.71 12.54 1.96
C LYS A 25 -8.75 11.04 1.70
N ILE A 26 -8.22 10.24 2.60
CA ILE A 26 -8.23 8.77 2.46
C ILE A 26 -9.65 8.19 2.48
N PHE A 27 -10.63 8.90 3.05
CA PHE A 27 -12.03 8.52 3.07
C PHE A 27 -12.78 8.94 1.81
N THR A 28 -12.09 9.53 0.82
CA THR A 28 -12.63 9.80 -0.50
C THR A 28 -12.14 8.75 -1.50
N VAL A 29 -13.08 8.08 -2.18
CA VAL A 29 -12.79 7.18 -3.29
C VAL A 29 -13.06 7.95 -4.57
N GLY A 30 -11.98 8.44 -5.18
CA GLY A 30 -12.05 9.28 -6.37
C GLY A 30 -12.14 8.48 -7.66
N ASN A 31 -12.69 9.12 -8.68
CA ASN A 31 -12.81 8.59 -10.05
C ASN A 31 -13.41 7.18 -10.13
N TYR A 32 -14.40 6.87 -9.26
CA TYR A 32 -15.00 5.54 -9.20
C TYR A 32 -15.97 5.33 -10.36
N PRO A 33 -15.74 4.34 -11.25
CA PRO A 33 -16.62 4.08 -12.37
C PRO A 33 -17.91 3.40 -11.91
N VAL A 34 -19.03 3.84 -12.44
CA VAL A 34 -20.35 3.26 -12.23
C VAL A 34 -21.07 3.05 -13.56
N GLU A 35 -21.78 1.94 -13.68
CA GLU A 35 -22.57 1.60 -14.84
C GLU A 35 -23.83 0.86 -14.40
N ALA A 36 -24.98 1.22 -14.97
CA ALA A 36 -26.21 0.44 -14.81
C ALA A 36 -27.12 0.56 -16.02
N LYS A 37 -27.91 -0.50 -16.22
CA LYS A 37 -29.03 -0.55 -17.17
C LYS A 37 -30.33 -0.72 -16.41
N ALA A 38 -31.37 0.02 -16.85
CA ALA A 38 -32.72 -0.06 -16.27
C ALA A 38 -33.80 0.26 -17.34
N ALA A 39 -35.07 0.29 -16.92
CA ALA A 39 -36.19 0.56 -17.81
C ALA A 39 -36.16 1.97 -18.44
N ASN A 40 -35.53 2.94 -17.78
CA ASN A 40 -35.34 4.30 -18.26
C ASN A 40 -34.06 4.93 -17.68
N ALA A 41 -33.66 6.08 -18.20
CA ALA A 41 -32.45 6.78 -17.79
C ALA A 41 -32.42 7.16 -16.30
N VAL A 42 -33.55 7.54 -15.70
CA VAL A 42 -33.65 7.92 -14.29
C VAL A 42 -33.40 6.70 -13.40
N ALA A 43 -34.08 5.60 -13.65
CA ALA A 43 -33.91 4.36 -12.91
C ALA A 43 -32.49 3.78 -13.10
N ALA A 44 -31.88 3.93 -14.29
CA ALA A 44 -30.50 3.53 -14.53
C ALA A 44 -29.52 4.37 -13.69
N LYS A 45 -29.72 5.68 -13.60
CA LYS A 45 -28.89 6.58 -12.77
C LYS A 45 -29.01 6.27 -11.29
N GLU A 46 -30.22 6.11 -10.77
CA GLU A 46 -30.46 5.75 -9.36
C GLU A 46 -29.78 4.43 -8.99
N LYS A 47 -29.93 3.43 -9.85
CA LYS A 47 -29.30 2.13 -9.65
C LYS A 47 -27.77 2.23 -9.68
N ALA A 48 -27.22 2.92 -10.68
CA ALA A 48 -25.76 3.11 -10.79
C ALA A 48 -25.18 3.82 -9.56
N LEU A 49 -25.90 4.84 -9.05
CA LEU A 49 -25.47 5.55 -7.85
C LEU A 49 -25.50 4.66 -6.61
N ALA A 50 -26.57 3.92 -6.37
CA ALA A 50 -26.71 3.03 -5.22
C ALA A 50 -25.67 1.89 -5.25
N ASP A 51 -25.52 1.23 -6.39
CA ASP A 51 -24.53 0.16 -6.60
C ASP A 51 -23.09 0.71 -6.46
N GLY A 52 -22.87 1.91 -7.00
CA GLY A 52 -21.59 2.62 -6.93
C GLY A 52 -21.18 2.98 -5.51
N GLN A 53 -22.08 3.54 -4.71
CA GLN A 53 -21.84 3.85 -3.30
C GLN A 53 -21.42 2.59 -2.51
N GLN A 54 -22.13 1.50 -2.70
CA GLN A 54 -21.84 0.23 -2.01
C GLN A 54 -20.50 -0.37 -2.47
N ALA A 55 -20.17 -0.26 -3.74
CA ALA A 55 -18.92 -0.76 -4.30
C ALA A 55 -17.72 0.13 -3.89
N ALA A 56 -17.88 1.46 -3.89
CA ALA A 56 -16.88 2.41 -3.41
C ALA A 56 -16.60 2.21 -1.91
N PHE A 57 -17.63 1.96 -1.09
CA PHE A 57 -17.44 1.64 0.33
C PHE A 57 -16.59 0.38 0.52
N ARG A 58 -16.86 -0.68 -0.23
CA ARG A 58 -16.00 -1.89 -0.20
C ARG A 58 -14.56 -1.60 -0.61
N SER A 59 -14.36 -0.70 -1.58
CA SER A 59 -13.02 -0.28 -1.99
C SER A 59 -12.32 0.53 -0.91
N LEU A 60 -13.04 1.43 -0.23
CA LEU A 60 -12.54 2.17 0.93
C LEU A 60 -12.09 1.21 2.05
N LEU A 61 -12.92 0.25 2.43
CA LEU A 61 -12.57 -0.74 3.46
C LEU A 61 -11.30 -1.51 3.11
N LYS A 62 -11.13 -1.92 1.84
CA LYS A 62 -9.90 -2.58 1.38
C LYS A 62 -8.69 -1.65 1.37
N ARG A 63 -8.90 -0.35 1.13
CA ARG A 63 -7.84 0.66 1.24
C ARG A 63 -7.35 0.79 2.68
N LEU A 64 -8.25 0.87 3.67
CA LEU A 64 -7.91 1.09 5.06
C LEU A 64 -7.38 -0.16 5.77
N VAL A 65 -7.96 -1.32 5.49
CA VAL A 65 -7.71 -2.56 6.23
C VAL A 65 -6.54 -3.36 5.65
N PRO A 66 -5.61 -3.88 6.46
CA PRO A 66 -4.56 -4.79 5.99
C PRO A 66 -5.14 -6.08 5.40
N VAL A 67 -4.47 -6.63 4.36
CA VAL A 67 -4.91 -7.85 3.66
C VAL A 67 -5.15 -9.02 4.63
N GLY A 68 -4.29 -9.19 5.62
CA GLY A 68 -4.42 -10.24 6.64
C GLY A 68 -5.69 -10.15 7.49
N ALA A 69 -6.35 -8.99 7.52
CA ALA A 69 -7.58 -8.76 8.27
C ALA A 69 -8.86 -8.74 7.39
N TYR A 70 -8.77 -9.02 6.08
CA TYR A 70 -9.93 -8.96 5.18
C TYR A 70 -11.07 -9.91 5.55
N MET A 71 -10.78 -11.02 6.20
CA MET A 71 -11.82 -11.94 6.70
C MET A 71 -12.72 -11.26 7.74
N ARG A 72 -12.21 -10.28 8.50
CA ARG A 72 -12.97 -9.51 9.48
C ARG A 72 -13.94 -8.50 8.85
N LEU A 73 -13.83 -8.25 7.54
CA LEU A 73 -14.77 -7.40 6.80
C LEU A 73 -16.09 -8.10 6.46
N ALA A 74 -16.22 -9.40 6.72
CA ALA A 74 -17.44 -10.15 6.39
C ALA A 74 -18.72 -9.57 7.02
N PRO A 75 -18.76 -9.16 8.31
CA PRO A 75 -19.95 -8.53 8.91
C PRO A 75 -20.33 -7.21 8.26
N LEU A 76 -19.35 -6.47 7.71
CA LEU A 76 -19.55 -5.14 7.11
C LEU A 76 -20.16 -5.19 5.70
N ARG A 77 -20.35 -6.38 5.12
CA ARG A 77 -20.92 -6.53 3.77
C ARG A 77 -22.36 -6.02 3.66
N ASN A 78 -23.11 -6.08 4.78
CA ASN A 78 -24.51 -5.69 4.85
C ASN A 78 -24.72 -4.25 5.32
N VAL A 79 -23.66 -3.52 5.64
CA VAL A 79 -23.72 -2.10 6.01
C VAL A 79 -24.14 -1.29 4.78
N LYS A 80 -25.16 -0.46 4.93
CA LYS A 80 -25.62 0.44 3.87
C LYS A 80 -24.63 1.59 3.72
N ALA A 81 -23.91 1.61 2.60
CA ALA A 81 -22.93 2.64 2.31
C ALA A 81 -23.54 4.05 2.28
N ALA A 82 -24.79 4.18 1.83
CA ALA A 82 -25.51 5.45 1.78
C ALA A 82 -25.58 6.17 3.13
N ASP A 83 -25.64 5.43 4.25
CA ASP A 83 -25.69 6.00 5.60
C ASP A 83 -24.32 6.57 6.05
N LEU A 84 -23.25 6.21 5.36
CA LEU A 84 -21.87 6.62 5.65
C LEU A 84 -21.33 7.64 4.65
N ILE A 85 -22.09 7.99 3.60
CA ILE A 85 -21.71 8.99 2.61
C ILE A 85 -21.77 10.38 3.24
N ALA A 86 -20.68 11.14 3.14
CA ALA A 86 -20.64 12.58 3.44
C ALA A 86 -21.06 13.42 2.23
N GLY A 87 -20.73 12.94 1.02
CA GLY A 87 -21.07 13.60 -0.24
C GLY A 87 -20.51 12.85 -1.44
N PHE A 88 -20.90 13.27 -2.62
CA PHE A 88 -20.34 12.77 -3.87
C PHE A 88 -20.32 13.88 -4.93
N SER A 89 -19.41 13.77 -5.89
CA SER A 89 -19.34 14.65 -7.07
C SER A 89 -19.23 13.82 -8.35
N VAL A 90 -19.78 14.35 -9.42
CA VAL A 90 -19.73 13.72 -10.75
C VAL A 90 -18.50 14.24 -11.50
N ARG A 91 -17.62 13.36 -11.94
CA ARG A 91 -16.49 13.73 -12.81
C ARG A 91 -16.84 13.65 -14.29
N SER A 92 -17.54 12.61 -14.66
CA SER A 92 -18.03 12.41 -16.03
C SER A 92 -19.34 11.65 -16.00
N GLU A 93 -20.20 11.93 -16.97
CA GLU A 93 -21.53 11.31 -17.09
C GLU A 93 -21.88 11.13 -18.56
N ARG A 94 -22.39 9.96 -18.88
CA ARG A 94 -23.01 9.63 -20.18
C ARG A 94 -24.28 8.84 -19.93
N ASN A 95 -25.35 9.19 -20.58
CA ASN A 95 -26.63 8.51 -20.48
C ASN A 95 -27.20 8.20 -21.86
N SER A 96 -27.92 7.11 -21.96
CA SER A 96 -28.83 6.79 -23.04
C SER A 96 -30.26 6.63 -22.46
N THR A 97 -31.21 6.18 -23.25
CA THR A 97 -32.59 5.95 -22.78
C THR A 97 -32.69 4.90 -21.66
N THR A 98 -31.77 3.94 -21.61
CA THR A 98 -31.82 2.79 -20.69
C THR A 98 -30.50 2.49 -19.99
N GLU A 99 -29.44 3.23 -20.31
CA GLU A 99 -28.09 2.99 -19.79
C GLU A 99 -27.51 4.28 -19.21
N TYR A 100 -26.83 4.14 -18.08
CA TYR A 100 -26.12 5.21 -17.41
C TYR A 100 -24.69 4.77 -17.10
N ILE A 101 -23.71 5.56 -17.53
CA ILE A 101 -22.28 5.35 -17.26
C ILE A 101 -21.72 6.66 -16.70
N ALA A 102 -21.07 6.61 -15.58
CA ALA A 102 -20.47 7.79 -14.96
C ALA A 102 -19.22 7.45 -14.15
N SER A 103 -18.52 8.50 -13.75
CA SER A 103 -17.40 8.42 -12.79
C SER A 103 -17.68 9.40 -11.66
N TYR A 104 -17.60 8.92 -10.43
CA TYR A 104 -17.89 9.67 -9.22
C TYR A 104 -16.69 9.75 -8.27
N ASP A 105 -16.64 10.84 -7.52
CA ASP A 105 -15.90 10.86 -6.26
C ASP A 105 -16.90 10.67 -5.12
N PHE A 106 -16.72 9.62 -4.33
CA PHE A 106 -17.51 9.35 -3.13
C PHE A 106 -16.71 9.70 -1.88
N SER A 107 -17.17 10.67 -1.11
CA SER A 107 -16.59 11.03 0.18
C SER A 107 -17.41 10.38 1.31
N PHE A 108 -16.73 9.69 2.21
CA PHE A 108 -17.34 9.02 3.35
C PHE A 108 -17.10 9.81 4.64
N GLN A 109 -18.01 9.69 5.60
CA GLN A 109 -17.91 10.28 6.92
C GLN A 109 -16.80 9.56 7.70
N ALA A 110 -15.64 10.21 7.82
CA ALA A 110 -14.42 9.61 8.39
C ALA A 110 -14.66 9.02 9.78
N GLU A 111 -15.26 9.82 10.68
CA GLU A 111 -15.56 9.38 12.06
C GLU A 111 -16.54 8.20 12.12
N ALA A 112 -17.56 8.18 11.25
CA ALA A 112 -18.49 7.07 11.21
C ALA A 112 -17.84 5.77 10.72
N VAL A 113 -16.93 5.86 9.74
CA VAL A 113 -16.18 4.71 9.24
C VAL A 113 -15.18 4.21 10.29
N ARG A 114 -14.46 5.12 10.99
CA ARG A 114 -13.57 4.75 12.11
C ARG A 114 -14.33 4.01 13.20
N ALA A 115 -15.41 4.62 13.71
CA ALA A 115 -16.24 4.02 14.76
C ALA A 115 -16.82 2.65 14.34
N LEU A 116 -17.17 2.48 13.07
CA LEU A 116 -17.62 1.21 12.53
C LEU A 116 -16.53 0.14 12.60
N LEU A 117 -15.31 0.46 12.13
CA LEU A 117 -14.18 -0.48 12.13
C LEU A 117 -13.73 -0.84 13.54
N GLU A 118 -13.70 0.14 14.45
CA GLU A 118 -13.38 -0.05 15.87
C GLU A 118 -14.40 -0.96 16.57
N ARG A 119 -15.68 -0.70 16.37
CA ARG A 119 -16.77 -1.52 16.95
C ARG A 119 -16.68 -2.98 16.52
N GLU A 120 -16.30 -3.24 15.27
CA GLU A 120 -16.15 -4.59 14.73
C GLU A 120 -14.77 -5.20 15.02
N GLY A 121 -13.89 -4.49 15.73
CA GLY A 121 -12.54 -4.94 16.06
C GLY A 121 -11.64 -5.17 14.84
N VAL A 122 -11.88 -4.44 13.75
CA VAL A 122 -11.11 -4.55 12.51
C VAL A 122 -9.92 -3.60 12.57
N PRO A 123 -8.67 -4.08 12.48
CA PRO A 123 -7.51 -3.19 12.44
C PRO A 123 -7.48 -2.41 11.12
N PHE A 124 -7.17 -1.12 11.16
CA PHE A 124 -7.13 -0.26 9.99
C PHE A 124 -6.06 0.82 10.10
N ALA A 125 -5.63 1.35 8.97
CA ALA A 125 -4.76 2.51 8.85
C ALA A 125 -5.61 3.69 8.38
N ASP A 126 -5.67 4.75 9.17
CA ASP A 126 -6.52 5.93 8.94
C ASP A 126 -5.72 7.21 8.69
N ARG A 127 -4.40 7.12 8.55
CA ARG A 127 -3.50 8.23 8.26
C ARG A 127 -2.73 8.01 6.97
N GLN A 128 -2.59 9.06 6.19
CA GLN A 128 -1.72 9.03 5.02
C GLN A 128 -0.25 8.94 5.44
N ALA A 129 0.53 8.21 4.66
CA ALA A 129 1.98 8.28 4.69
C ALA A 129 2.46 9.64 4.16
N GLU A 130 3.73 9.96 4.39
CA GLU A 130 4.36 11.07 3.67
C GLU A 130 4.31 10.81 2.15
N PRO A 131 4.03 11.84 1.34
CA PRO A 131 3.97 11.71 -0.10
C PRO A 131 5.28 11.19 -0.69
N LEU A 132 5.19 10.22 -1.58
CA LEU A 132 6.34 9.72 -2.33
C LEU A 132 6.32 10.18 -3.79
N THR A 133 7.48 10.25 -4.41
CA THR A 133 7.61 10.44 -5.87
C THR A 133 7.79 9.07 -6.54
N LEU A 134 6.94 8.77 -7.53
CA LEU A 134 7.08 7.56 -8.33
C LEU A 134 7.54 7.94 -9.74
N VAL A 135 8.62 7.29 -10.19
CA VAL A 135 9.17 7.44 -11.53
C VAL A 135 8.78 6.21 -12.35
N PRO A 136 7.76 6.30 -13.21
CA PRO A 136 7.41 5.21 -14.11
C PRO A 136 8.45 5.11 -15.24
N ILE A 137 8.99 3.92 -15.43
CA ILE A 137 10.01 3.61 -16.42
C ILE A 137 9.50 2.50 -17.32
N TYR A 138 9.65 2.64 -18.61
CA TYR A 138 9.37 1.60 -19.58
C TYR A 138 10.65 1.17 -20.28
N ARG A 139 10.87 -0.14 -20.41
CA ARG A 139 11.95 -0.71 -21.21
C ARG A 139 11.34 -1.58 -22.30
N PRO A 140 11.45 -1.20 -23.58
CA PRO A 140 10.95 -2.04 -24.66
C PRO A 140 11.71 -3.37 -24.72
N PRO A 141 11.12 -4.44 -25.24
CA PRO A 141 11.83 -5.70 -25.46
C PRO A 141 13.00 -5.46 -26.42
N ALA A 142 14.15 -6.05 -26.13
CA ALA A 142 15.32 -5.90 -26.98
C ALA A 142 15.05 -6.52 -28.37
N ALA A 143 15.04 -5.68 -29.40
CA ALA A 143 14.90 -6.09 -30.78
C ALA A 143 16.28 -6.50 -31.36
N GLY A 144 16.71 -7.74 -31.12
CA GLY A 144 17.91 -8.31 -31.72
C GLY A 144 19.23 -7.96 -31.03
N ALA A 145 20.31 -8.60 -31.45
CA ALA A 145 21.66 -8.35 -30.98
C ALA A 145 22.13 -6.96 -31.48
N GLY A 146 22.22 -5.99 -30.59
CA GLY A 146 22.65 -4.62 -30.90
C GLY A 146 21.60 -3.54 -30.59
N ALA A 147 20.38 -3.87 -30.22
CA ALA A 147 19.44 -2.87 -29.75
C ALA A 147 19.93 -2.27 -28.44
N SER A 148 20.11 -0.96 -28.42
CA SER A 148 20.47 -0.23 -27.21
C SER A 148 19.43 -0.51 -26.12
N ASN A 149 19.88 -0.78 -24.88
CA ASN A 149 19.02 -0.88 -23.70
C ASN A 149 18.39 0.49 -23.32
N ALA A 150 17.90 1.24 -24.30
CA ALA A 150 17.38 2.57 -24.09
C ALA A 150 16.07 2.47 -23.32
N PHE A 151 16.09 2.95 -22.09
CA PHE A 151 14.90 3.36 -21.36
C PHE A 151 14.37 4.60 -22.09
N SER A 152 13.51 4.49 -23.06
CA SER A 152 13.17 5.66 -23.85
C SER A 152 11.75 5.64 -24.41
N GLU A 153 11.32 6.78 -24.81
CA GLU A 153 10.38 7.35 -25.79
C GLU A 153 9.50 6.39 -26.65
N ALA A 154 9.52 5.06 -26.35
CA ALA A 154 8.67 4.10 -27.03
C ALA A 154 7.21 4.26 -26.58
N SER A 155 6.26 3.96 -27.43
CA SER A 155 4.81 4.03 -27.19
C SER A 155 4.31 3.37 -25.89
N GLY A 156 5.05 2.43 -25.34
CA GLY A 156 4.80 1.81 -24.03
C GLY A 156 5.09 2.72 -22.84
N SER A 157 5.96 3.74 -22.98
CA SER A 157 6.25 4.73 -21.93
C SER A 157 5.01 5.51 -21.54
N ASP A 158 4.29 6.01 -22.55
CA ASP A 158 3.04 6.74 -22.34
C ASP A 158 1.97 5.82 -21.74
N THR A 159 1.83 4.60 -22.26
CA THR A 159 0.89 3.60 -21.72
C THR A 159 1.12 3.36 -20.22
N TRP A 160 2.39 3.19 -19.80
CA TRP A 160 2.72 2.97 -18.40
C TRP A 160 2.48 4.21 -17.53
N LEU A 161 2.83 5.38 -18.01
CA LEU A 161 2.55 6.65 -17.32
C LEU A 161 1.05 6.90 -17.20
N TYR A 162 0.27 6.66 -18.28
CA TYR A 162 -1.19 6.83 -18.26
C TYR A 162 -1.87 5.84 -17.31
N ALA A 163 -1.41 4.59 -17.24
CA ALA A 163 -1.92 3.61 -16.29
C ALA A 163 -1.82 4.11 -14.83
N TRP A 164 -0.71 4.76 -14.46
CA TRP A 164 -0.57 5.39 -13.16
C TRP A 164 -1.43 6.64 -12.99
N LYS A 165 -1.53 7.49 -14.01
CA LYS A 165 -2.36 8.71 -13.97
C LYS A 165 -3.85 8.43 -13.80
N ALA A 166 -4.32 7.27 -14.25
CA ALA A 166 -5.71 6.85 -14.12
C ALA A 166 -6.10 6.48 -12.68
N LEU A 167 -5.13 6.25 -11.80
CA LEU A 167 -5.37 5.88 -10.41
C LEU A 167 -5.66 7.09 -9.53
N ASP A 168 -6.37 6.85 -8.42
CA ASP A 168 -6.67 7.85 -7.39
C ASP A 168 -5.47 8.03 -6.44
N LEU A 169 -4.37 8.61 -6.95
CA LEU A 169 -3.10 8.71 -6.25
C LEU A 169 -3.11 9.70 -5.09
N ALA A 170 -3.94 10.74 -5.17
CA ALA A 170 -4.01 11.79 -4.16
C ALA A 170 -4.75 11.37 -2.89
N ASN A 171 -5.77 10.52 -3.03
CA ASN A 171 -6.59 10.02 -1.93
C ASN A 171 -6.12 8.65 -1.42
N SER A 172 -5.02 8.11 -1.98
CA SER A 172 -4.43 6.85 -1.52
C SER A 172 -3.85 6.98 -0.11
N LEU A 173 -3.66 5.86 0.59
CA LEU A 173 -2.95 5.85 1.88
C LEU A 173 -1.49 6.32 1.76
N THR A 174 -0.91 6.18 0.58
CA THR A 174 0.42 6.66 0.25
C THR A 174 0.30 7.61 -0.95
N PRO A 175 0.13 8.92 -0.72
CA PRO A 175 0.02 9.88 -1.80
C PRO A 175 1.22 9.81 -2.73
N ILE A 176 0.96 9.75 -4.04
CA ILE A 176 2.01 9.59 -5.06
C ILE A 176 2.01 10.79 -5.99
N ALA A 177 3.17 11.43 -6.10
CA ALA A 177 3.48 12.38 -7.16
C ALA A 177 4.18 11.64 -8.31
N LEU A 178 3.63 11.70 -9.52
CA LEU A 178 4.24 11.07 -10.69
C LEU A 178 5.28 12.01 -11.30
N LYS A 179 6.45 11.48 -11.55
CA LYS A 179 7.52 12.15 -12.29
C LYS A 179 7.90 11.32 -13.51
N PRO A 180 7.67 11.80 -14.74
CA PRO A 180 8.21 11.17 -15.92
C PRO A 180 9.73 11.06 -15.86
N LEU A 181 10.29 9.96 -16.36
CA LEU A 181 11.73 9.79 -16.44
C LEU A 181 12.32 10.88 -17.33
N ASP A 182 13.38 11.55 -16.86
CA ASP A 182 14.13 12.48 -17.69
C ASP A 182 14.87 11.70 -18.78
N ALA A 183 14.70 12.09 -20.05
CA ALA A 183 15.37 11.47 -21.19
C ALA A 183 16.91 11.55 -21.11
N ARG A 184 17.45 12.48 -20.30
CA ARG A 184 18.88 12.66 -20.05
C ARG A 184 19.40 11.88 -18.86
N ALA A 185 18.53 11.15 -18.13
CA ALA A 185 18.95 10.39 -16.97
C ALA A 185 20.00 9.33 -17.36
N PRO A 186 21.15 9.25 -16.64
CA PRO A 186 22.19 8.28 -16.94
C PRO A 186 21.68 6.85 -16.82
N VAL A 187 21.96 6.01 -17.81
CA VAL A 187 21.49 4.61 -17.85
C VAL A 187 21.96 3.84 -16.62
N ASP A 188 23.18 4.08 -16.15
CA ASP A 188 23.72 3.39 -14.97
C ASP A 188 22.99 3.81 -13.68
N THR A 189 22.58 5.08 -13.57
CA THR A 189 21.73 5.55 -12.46
C THR A 189 20.37 4.87 -12.48
N ILE A 190 19.75 4.72 -13.66
CA ILE A 190 18.47 4.01 -13.81
C ILE A 190 18.62 2.55 -13.40
N LYS A 191 19.65 1.86 -13.88
CA LYS A 191 19.94 0.47 -13.52
C LYS A 191 20.14 0.31 -12.02
N ALA A 192 20.97 1.13 -11.39
CA ALA A 192 21.19 1.11 -9.95
C ALA A 192 19.90 1.33 -9.16
N ALA A 193 19.07 2.29 -9.58
CA ALA A 193 17.78 2.54 -8.94
C ALA A 193 16.84 1.32 -9.03
N VAL A 194 16.76 0.67 -10.19
CA VAL A 194 15.95 -0.55 -10.41
C VAL A 194 16.49 -1.75 -9.61
N GLU A 195 17.81 -1.80 -9.39
CA GLU A 195 18.45 -2.82 -8.53
C GLU A 195 18.21 -2.58 -7.03
N GLY A 196 17.65 -1.42 -6.66
CA GLY A 196 17.25 -1.11 -5.29
C GLY A 196 18.16 -0.08 -4.58
N ASP A 197 19.07 0.56 -5.31
CA ASP A 197 19.84 1.67 -4.75
C ASP A 197 18.93 2.91 -4.55
N ALA A 198 18.59 3.17 -3.29
CA ALA A 198 17.76 4.31 -2.92
C ALA A 198 18.42 5.66 -3.20
N SER A 199 19.76 5.74 -3.24
CA SER A 199 20.47 6.97 -3.59
C SER A 199 20.34 7.27 -5.08
N ALA A 200 20.52 6.25 -5.92
CA ALA A 200 20.28 6.36 -7.36
C ALA A 200 18.81 6.72 -7.67
N ALA A 201 17.83 6.12 -6.95
CA ALA A 201 16.42 6.47 -7.10
C ALA A 201 16.19 7.96 -6.78
N ARG A 202 16.75 8.50 -5.69
CA ARG A 202 16.66 9.94 -5.35
C ARG A 202 17.25 10.85 -6.41
N THR A 203 18.32 10.42 -7.06
CA THR A 203 18.94 11.19 -8.15
C THR A 203 18.00 11.36 -9.35
N LEU A 204 17.08 10.41 -9.58
CA LEU A 204 16.04 10.50 -10.62
C LEU A 204 14.92 11.48 -10.29
N ALA A 205 14.76 11.87 -9.01
CA ALA A 205 13.74 12.82 -8.55
C ALA A 205 14.32 13.82 -7.53
N PRO A 206 15.26 14.69 -7.94
CA PRO A 206 15.99 15.58 -7.03
C PRO A 206 15.10 16.64 -6.36
N GLU A 207 13.94 16.95 -6.91
CA GLU A 207 12.94 17.84 -6.32
C GLU A 207 12.24 17.22 -5.09
N ASN A 208 12.28 15.91 -4.95
CA ASN A 208 11.72 15.23 -3.77
C ASN A 208 12.66 15.41 -2.57
N ARG A 209 12.24 16.25 -1.62
CA ARG A 209 13.08 16.62 -0.45
C ARG A 209 13.02 15.59 0.68
N ASN A 210 11.97 14.78 0.78
CA ASN A 210 11.84 13.78 1.84
C ASN A 210 12.56 12.46 1.54
N GLY A 211 13.11 12.32 0.33
CA GLY A 211 13.87 11.14 -0.09
C GLY A 211 13.05 9.90 -0.38
N LEU A 212 11.72 10.00 -0.35
CA LEU A 212 10.80 8.89 -0.66
C LEU A 212 10.59 8.81 -2.17
N VAL A 213 11.44 8.06 -2.83
CA VAL A 213 11.41 7.88 -4.29
C VAL A 213 11.36 6.40 -4.62
N VAL A 214 10.39 6.04 -5.47
CA VAL A 214 10.20 4.69 -5.98
C VAL A 214 10.26 4.72 -7.51
N VAL A 215 11.07 3.88 -8.10
CA VAL A 215 11.05 3.60 -9.53
C VAL A 215 10.12 2.43 -9.81
N ALA A 216 9.32 2.51 -10.87
CA ALA A 216 8.43 1.46 -11.32
C ALA A 216 8.74 1.11 -12.78
N LEU A 217 9.59 0.10 -12.99
CA LEU A 217 9.97 -0.38 -14.31
C LEU A 217 8.93 -1.37 -14.84
N LEU A 218 8.39 -1.12 -16.02
CA LEU A 218 7.59 -2.05 -16.80
C LEU A 218 8.40 -2.54 -18.01
N GLU A 219 8.51 -3.85 -18.14
CA GLU A 219 9.34 -4.50 -19.16
C GLU A 219 8.62 -5.70 -19.76
N PRO A 220 8.14 -5.64 -21.02
CA PRO A 220 7.67 -6.82 -21.74
C PRO A 220 8.82 -7.80 -22.00
N ASP A 221 8.56 -9.08 -21.84
CA ASP A 221 9.56 -10.09 -22.18
C ASP A 221 9.71 -10.23 -23.72
N PRO A 222 10.85 -10.75 -24.21
CA PRO A 222 11.08 -10.91 -25.64
C PRO A 222 10.08 -11.85 -26.33
N THR A 223 9.40 -12.70 -25.58
CA THR A 223 8.40 -13.63 -26.14
C THR A 223 7.04 -12.99 -26.32
N GLY A 224 6.82 -11.77 -25.77
CA GLY A 224 5.56 -11.06 -25.80
C GLY A 224 4.43 -11.73 -25.00
N LYS A 225 4.77 -12.70 -24.13
CA LYS A 225 3.76 -13.43 -23.33
C LYS A 225 3.64 -12.90 -21.89
N ARG A 226 4.61 -12.15 -21.43
CA ARG A 226 4.67 -11.60 -20.07
C ARG A 226 5.17 -10.18 -20.05
N VAL A 227 4.79 -9.47 -19.00
CA VAL A 227 5.36 -8.18 -18.63
C VAL A 227 5.93 -8.34 -17.22
N HIS A 228 7.15 -7.91 -17.03
CA HIS A 228 7.77 -7.84 -15.71
C HIS A 228 7.63 -6.42 -15.18
N VAL A 229 7.16 -6.29 -13.94
CA VAL A 229 7.15 -5.01 -13.24
C VAL A 229 8.08 -5.10 -12.05
N THR A 230 9.07 -4.22 -12.01
CA THR A 230 9.98 -4.07 -10.88
C THR A 230 9.73 -2.73 -10.21
N MET A 231 9.40 -2.76 -8.93
CA MET A 231 9.37 -1.58 -8.07
C MET A 231 10.56 -1.60 -7.13
N ALA A 232 11.28 -0.50 -7.03
CA ALA A 232 12.44 -0.38 -6.16
C ALA A 232 12.64 1.05 -5.68
N GLY A 233 13.25 1.22 -4.52
CA GLY A 233 13.50 2.52 -3.91
C GLY A 233 13.14 2.57 -2.44
N CYS A 234 12.65 3.72 -1.97
CA CYS A 234 12.28 3.95 -0.59
C CYS A 234 10.87 4.56 -0.51
N ASP A 235 9.99 3.94 0.28
CA ASP A 235 8.69 4.48 0.67
C ASP A 235 8.66 4.77 2.18
N ALA A 236 7.51 5.19 2.73
CA ALA A 236 7.35 5.47 4.15
C ALA A 236 7.53 4.22 5.05
N ALA A 237 7.47 3.01 4.50
CA ALA A 237 7.77 1.77 5.19
C ALA A 237 9.25 1.37 5.11
N GLY A 238 10.07 2.13 4.38
CA GLY A 238 11.50 1.92 4.21
C GLY A 238 11.92 1.43 2.81
N PRO A 239 13.19 1.11 2.62
CA PRO A 239 13.70 0.65 1.33
C PRO A 239 13.10 -0.71 0.94
N PHE A 240 12.90 -0.91 -0.36
CA PHE A 240 12.42 -2.18 -0.90
C PHE A 240 12.77 -2.37 -2.37
N ARG A 241 12.73 -3.62 -2.80
CA ARG A 241 12.74 -4.03 -4.20
C ARG A 241 11.80 -5.23 -4.37
N LEU A 242 10.90 -5.14 -5.33
CA LEU A 242 9.93 -6.19 -5.65
C LEU A 242 9.79 -6.32 -7.16
N ALA A 243 9.89 -7.54 -7.67
CA ALA A 243 9.64 -7.84 -9.08
C ALA A 243 8.49 -8.84 -9.21
N ARG A 244 7.56 -8.58 -10.14
CA ARG A 244 6.42 -9.46 -10.44
C ARG A 244 6.21 -9.62 -11.94
N PRO A 245 6.00 -10.86 -12.41
CA PRO A 245 5.53 -11.11 -13.77
C PRO A 245 4.00 -10.98 -13.84
N TYR A 246 3.52 -10.43 -14.94
CA TYR A 246 2.12 -10.40 -15.35
C TYR A 246 1.98 -11.09 -16.70
N ARG A 247 0.86 -11.77 -16.91
CA ARG A 247 0.54 -12.35 -18.21
C ARG A 247 0.17 -11.23 -19.18
N LEU A 248 0.71 -11.30 -20.41
CA LEU A 248 0.38 -10.40 -21.50
C LEU A 248 -0.44 -11.18 -22.54
N ASP A 249 -1.73 -10.88 -22.63
CA ASP A 249 -2.65 -11.52 -23.57
C ASP A 249 -2.90 -10.61 -24.80
N GLY A 250 -1.83 -9.99 -25.31
CA GLY A 250 -1.86 -9.14 -26.51
C GLY A 250 -2.18 -7.68 -26.26
N ASP A 251 -2.74 -7.30 -25.11
CA ASP A 251 -3.06 -5.92 -24.74
C ASP A 251 -2.15 -5.41 -23.62
N LEU A 252 -1.16 -4.60 -24.01
CA LEU A 252 -0.24 -3.99 -23.07
C LEU A 252 -0.95 -2.96 -22.18
N THR A 253 -1.95 -2.25 -22.69
CA THR A 253 -2.68 -1.21 -21.95
C THR A 253 -3.40 -1.84 -20.76
N TYR A 254 -4.19 -2.86 -20.99
CA TYR A 254 -4.89 -3.58 -19.93
C TYR A 254 -3.92 -4.17 -18.89
N THR A 255 -2.82 -4.77 -19.37
CA THR A 255 -1.80 -5.36 -18.47
C THR A 255 -1.10 -4.28 -17.64
N ALA A 256 -0.79 -3.13 -18.22
CA ALA A 256 -0.18 -2.01 -17.53
C ALA A 256 -1.12 -1.42 -16.47
N GLU A 257 -2.40 -1.24 -16.79
CA GLU A 257 -3.42 -0.78 -15.83
C GLU A 257 -3.55 -1.74 -14.64
N LEU A 258 -3.69 -3.04 -14.90
CA LEU A 258 -3.74 -4.06 -13.86
C LEU A 258 -2.48 -4.04 -13.00
N ALA A 259 -1.31 -3.93 -13.62
CA ALA A 259 -0.04 -3.87 -12.91
C ALA A 259 0.09 -2.61 -12.06
N ALA A 260 -0.38 -1.46 -12.53
CA ALA A 260 -0.37 -0.20 -11.77
C ALA A 260 -1.28 -0.29 -10.53
N VAL A 261 -2.49 -0.83 -10.67
CA VAL A 261 -3.44 -1.06 -9.55
C VAL A 261 -2.81 -1.96 -8.48
N ILE A 262 -2.21 -3.08 -8.90
CA ILE A 262 -1.57 -4.02 -7.96
C ILE A 262 -0.35 -3.36 -7.30
N SER A 263 0.43 -2.60 -8.05
CA SER A 263 1.62 -1.90 -7.55
C SER A 263 1.26 -0.85 -6.50
N LEU A 264 0.22 -0.05 -6.74
CA LEU A 264 -0.33 0.88 -5.73
C LEU A 264 -0.77 0.12 -4.48
N GLY A 265 -1.52 -0.97 -4.65
CA GLY A 265 -1.95 -1.82 -3.52
C GLY A 265 -0.80 -2.42 -2.72
N ILE A 266 0.35 -2.69 -3.34
CA ILE A 266 1.57 -3.14 -2.63
C ILE A 266 2.16 -2.02 -1.80
N ILE A 267 2.32 -0.81 -2.35
CA ILE A 267 2.83 0.36 -1.62
C ILE A 267 1.93 0.67 -0.42
N GLU A 268 0.60 0.75 -0.64
CA GLU A 268 -0.36 0.94 0.45
C GLU A 268 -0.34 -0.19 1.48
N GLY A 269 -0.16 -1.44 1.03
CA GLY A 269 -0.07 -2.61 1.89
C GLY A 269 1.16 -2.58 2.81
N ARG A 270 2.29 -2.06 2.31
CA ARG A 270 3.51 -1.84 3.09
C ARG A 270 3.27 -0.79 4.18
N TRP A 271 2.64 0.34 3.83
CA TRP A 271 2.27 1.37 4.80
C TRP A 271 1.30 0.85 5.87
N LYS A 272 0.23 0.15 5.47
CA LYS A 272 -0.72 -0.48 6.41
C LYS A 272 -0.02 -1.38 7.42
N ALA A 273 0.95 -2.17 6.97
CA ALA A 273 1.69 -3.06 7.84
C ALA A 273 2.52 -2.36 8.92
N VAL A 274 3.03 -1.15 8.64
CA VAL A 274 3.80 -0.36 9.63
C VAL A 274 2.90 0.50 10.51
N SER A 275 1.88 1.16 9.94
CA SER A 275 0.99 2.05 10.68
C SER A 275 0.16 1.30 11.72
N VAL A 276 -0.47 0.19 11.35
CA VAL A 276 -1.25 -0.63 12.31
C VAL A 276 -0.37 -1.20 13.43
N ARG A 277 0.88 -1.57 13.14
CA ARG A 277 1.83 -1.99 14.19
C ARG A 277 2.24 -0.83 15.10
N GLY A 278 2.35 0.38 14.56
CA GLY A 278 2.67 1.60 15.32
C GLY A 278 1.55 1.97 16.30
N ASP A 279 0.30 1.88 15.87
CA ASP A 279 -0.88 2.21 16.68
C ASP A 279 -1.10 1.21 17.83
N VAL A 280 -0.82 -0.07 17.61
CA VAL A 280 -0.82 -1.09 18.70
C VAL A 280 0.21 -0.73 19.77
N ARG A 281 1.34 -0.11 19.42
CA ARG A 281 2.33 0.36 20.39
C ARG A 281 1.94 1.67 21.07
N SER A 282 1.18 2.52 20.43
CA SER A 282 0.76 3.84 20.95
C SER A 282 -0.51 3.77 21.79
N GLY A 283 -1.39 2.80 21.55
CA GLY A 283 -2.65 2.59 22.28
C GLY A 283 -2.51 1.91 23.64
N ALA A 284 -1.33 1.38 23.97
CA ALA A 284 -1.02 0.85 25.28
C ALA A 284 -0.46 1.96 26.19
N GLY A 285 -1.33 2.91 26.59
CA GLY A 285 -1.04 3.89 27.63
C GLY A 285 -0.92 3.25 29.02
N GLY A 286 0.15 2.47 29.23
CA GLY A 286 0.62 2.01 30.54
C GLY A 286 2.07 2.41 30.73
N PRO A 287 2.57 2.57 31.97
CA PRO A 287 3.93 3.02 32.22
C PRO A 287 4.93 2.07 31.56
N THR A 288 5.80 2.66 30.77
CA THR A 288 6.91 2.02 30.07
C THR A 288 7.70 1.08 30.99
N PRO A 289 7.74 -0.24 30.76
CA PRO A 289 8.89 -0.99 31.20
C PRO A 289 9.95 -0.84 30.11
N ALA A 290 11.03 -0.19 30.45
CA ALA A 290 12.27 -0.29 29.70
C ALA A 290 12.63 -1.76 29.57
N VAL A 291 12.62 -2.27 28.38
CA VAL A 291 13.47 -3.25 27.69
C VAL A 291 12.75 -3.58 26.39
N ALA A 292 13.25 -3.10 25.27
CA ALA A 292 12.82 -3.56 23.94
C ALA A 292 13.06 -5.07 23.88
N ALA A 293 11.98 -5.86 23.96
CA ALA A 293 12.05 -7.28 23.63
C ALA A 293 12.32 -7.36 22.13
N ASP A 294 13.55 -7.70 21.78
CA ASP A 294 14.03 -7.76 20.40
C ASP A 294 13.15 -8.73 19.59
N THR A 295 12.54 -8.22 18.54
CA THR A 295 11.89 -9.09 17.55
C THR A 295 12.97 -9.90 16.86
N ILE A 296 12.97 -11.20 17.10
CA ILE A 296 13.94 -12.15 16.53
C ILE A 296 13.40 -12.60 15.18
N ARG A 297 14.17 -12.38 14.10
CA ARG A 297 13.87 -12.95 12.79
C ARG A 297 14.68 -14.20 12.56
N ILE A 298 14.00 -15.28 12.22
CA ILE A 298 14.62 -16.57 11.96
C ILE A 298 14.20 -17.11 10.60
N ALA A 299 15.13 -17.73 9.89
CA ALA A 299 14.86 -18.54 8.73
C ALA A 299 14.70 -20.00 9.18
N VAL A 300 13.63 -20.66 8.80
CA VAL A 300 13.39 -22.07 9.10
C VAL A 300 13.65 -22.88 7.84
N GLN A 301 14.46 -23.92 7.93
CA GLN A 301 14.71 -24.86 6.83
C GLN A 301 14.01 -26.18 7.11
N PHE A 302 13.33 -26.71 6.09
CA PHE A 302 12.62 -27.99 6.15
C PHE A 302 12.62 -28.67 4.77
N SER A 303 12.47 -29.98 4.76
CA SER A 303 12.51 -30.80 3.53
C SER A 303 11.15 -30.90 2.87
N ASN A 304 10.07 -30.80 3.63
CA ASN A 304 8.69 -30.94 3.14
C ASN A 304 7.70 -30.22 4.08
N MET A 305 6.45 -30.07 3.60
CA MET A 305 5.41 -29.35 4.34
C MET A 305 4.96 -30.03 5.64
N ALA A 306 5.10 -31.36 5.74
CA ALA A 306 4.78 -32.07 6.98
C ALA A 306 5.80 -31.73 8.09
N GLU A 307 7.08 -31.64 7.75
CA GLU A 307 8.14 -31.18 8.65
C GLU A 307 7.90 -29.74 9.09
N TRP A 308 7.50 -28.86 8.16
CA TRP A 308 7.10 -27.49 8.49
C TRP A 308 5.98 -27.43 9.54
N GLN A 309 4.95 -28.26 9.39
CA GLN A 309 3.85 -28.30 10.38
C GLN A 309 4.30 -28.75 11.76
N VAL A 310 5.27 -29.65 11.85
CA VAL A 310 5.87 -30.08 13.13
C VAL A 310 6.67 -28.95 13.74
N LEU A 311 7.59 -28.34 12.98
CA LEU A 311 8.43 -27.22 13.42
C LEU A 311 7.60 -26.00 13.88
N SER A 312 6.57 -25.66 13.11
CA SER A 312 5.66 -24.56 13.44
C SER A 312 4.90 -24.79 14.75
N ARG A 313 4.43 -26.02 15.00
CA ARG A 313 3.77 -26.40 16.26
C ARG A 313 4.72 -26.39 17.45
N GLN A 314 5.94 -26.88 17.28
CA GLN A 314 6.95 -26.86 18.33
C GLN A 314 7.34 -25.43 18.72
N LEU A 315 7.57 -24.55 17.73
CA LEU A 315 7.81 -23.13 17.96
C LEU A 315 6.66 -22.43 18.69
N SER A 316 5.42 -22.67 18.25
CA SER A 316 4.23 -22.10 18.90
C SER A 316 3.99 -22.64 20.30
N GLY A 317 4.46 -23.86 20.58
CA GLY A 317 4.39 -24.50 21.89
C GLY A 317 5.57 -24.21 22.83
N THR A 318 6.58 -23.49 22.35
CA THR A 318 7.74 -23.12 23.19
C THR A 318 7.31 -22.04 24.19
N PRO A 319 7.54 -22.27 25.54
CA PRO A 319 7.23 -21.27 26.55
C PRO A 319 7.91 -19.92 26.23
N ASP A 320 7.23 -18.81 26.55
CA ASP A 320 7.70 -17.44 26.35
C ASP A 320 7.86 -16.98 24.88
N VAL A 321 7.60 -17.83 23.89
CA VAL A 321 7.47 -17.39 22.49
C VAL A 321 6.12 -16.68 22.31
N SER A 322 6.18 -15.44 21.87
CA SER A 322 5.01 -14.62 21.58
C SER A 322 5.13 -13.97 20.20
N ASP A 323 3.99 -13.51 19.66
CA ASP A 323 3.92 -12.80 18.37
C ASP A 323 4.60 -13.56 17.20
N LEU A 324 4.42 -14.89 17.15
CA LEU A 324 4.94 -15.70 16.06
C LEU A 324 4.21 -15.36 14.74
N GLU A 325 4.93 -14.75 13.83
CA GLU A 325 4.42 -14.34 12.51
C GLU A 325 5.22 -15.02 11.40
N VAL A 326 4.51 -15.57 10.40
CA VAL A 326 5.12 -16.12 9.19
C VAL A 326 5.26 -15.00 8.17
N GLU A 327 6.47 -14.45 8.00
CA GLU A 327 6.75 -13.39 7.03
C GLU A 327 6.84 -13.93 5.58
N GLY A 328 7.15 -15.21 5.41
CA GLY A 328 7.22 -15.86 4.10
C GLY A 328 7.34 -17.37 4.21
N LEU A 329 6.72 -18.07 3.27
CA LEU A 329 6.73 -19.53 3.18
C LEU A 329 7.06 -19.96 1.75
N SER A 330 7.96 -20.92 1.61
CA SER A 330 8.34 -21.57 0.36
C SER A 330 8.28 -23.09 0.48
N ALA A 331 8.59 -23.83 -0.57
CA ALA A 331 8.55 -25.29 -0.55
C ALA A 331 9.55 -25.94 0.42
N ARG A 332 10.63 -25.24 0.81
CA ARG A 332 11.73 -25.77 1.63
C ARG A 332 12.22 -24.82 2.71
N GLY A 333 11.50 -23.74 2.99
CA GLY A 333 11.90 -22.78 4.00
C GLY A 333 10.80 -21.78 4.34
N ALA A 334 10.85 -21.25 5.56
CA ALA A 334 10.00 -20.17 6.02
C ALA A 334 10.83 -19.06 6.65
N ARG A 335 10.32 -17.84 6.60
CA ARG A 335 10.84 -16.73 7.41
C ARG A 335 9.81 -16.38 8.46
N LEU A 336 10.27 -16.32 9.69
CA LEU A 336 9.44 -16.03 10.84
C LEU A 336 9.97 -14.81 11.59
N ALA A 337 9.06 -14.02 12.12
CA ALA A 337 9.33 -13.06 13.18
C ALA A 337 8.63 -13.54 14.45
N LEU A 338 9.32 -13.45 15.59
CA LEU A 338 8.76 -13.80 16.89
C LEU A 338 9.39 -12.95 17.99
N ARG A 339 8.75 -12.91 19.16
CA ARG A 339 9.34 -12.32 20.36
C ARG A 339 9.68 -13.39 21.36
N TYR A 340 10.88 -13.24 21.94
CA TYR A 340 11.34 -14.10 23.01
C TYR A 340 12.15 -13.30 24.05
N PRO A 341 11.83 -13.40 25.35
CA PRO A 341 12.57 -12.68 26.39
C PRO A 341 14.01 -13.17 26.51
N GLY A 342 14.96 -12.27 26.33
CA GLY A 342 16.39 -12.58 26.47
C GLY A 342 17.11 -12.93 25.17
N GLY A 343 16.47 -12.67 24.03
CA GLY A 343 17.14 -12.69 22.74
C GLY A 343 17.30 -14.07 22.09
N PRO A 344 17.93 -14.11 20.91
CA PRO A 344 18.02 -15.31 20.08
C PRO A 344 18.90 -16.41 20.68
N GLU A 345 19.92 -16.08 21.48
CA GLU A 345 20.77 -17.08 22.16
C GLU A 345 19.98 -17.87 23.19
N ARG A 346 19.11 -17.18 23.92
CA ARG A 346 18.29 -17.83 24.96
C ARG A 346 17.18 -18.67 24.31
N LEU A 347 16.63 -18.20 23.21
CA LEU A 347 15.71 -18.97 22.37
C LEU A 347 16.40 -20.24 21.83
N ALA A 348 17.65 -20.13 21.35
CA ALA A 348 18.41 -21.27 20.85
C ALA A 348 18.57 -22.38 21.95
N SER A 349 18.82 -21.98 23.20
CA SER A 349 18.90 -22.93 24.32
C SER A 349 17.55 -23.61 24.59
N ALA A 350 16.45 -22.84 24.61
CA ALA A 350 15.10 -23.39 24.85
C ALA A 350 14.64 -24.34 23.71
N LEU A 351 15.04 -24.07 22.48
CA LEU A 351 14.72 -24.91 21.32
C LEU A 351 15.59 -26.18 21.27
N ALA A 352 16.82 -26.11 21.78
CA ALA A 352 17.72 -27.27 21.83
C ALA A 352 17.15 -28.41 22.70
N ASP A 353 16.44 -28.07 23.77
CA ASP A 353 15.75 -29.02 24.66
C ASP A 353 14.60 -29.77 23.96
N GLN A 354 14.09 -29.18 22.85
CA GLN A 354 13.03 -29.75 22.01
C GLN A 354 13.58 -30.45 20.76
N GLY A 355 14.91 -30.62 20.66
CA GLY A 355 15.55 -31.23 19.48
C GLY A 355 15.66 -30.34 18.27
N LEU A 356 15.46 -29.02 18.42
CA LEU A 356 15.61 -28.04 17.38
C LEU A 356 16.97 -27.32 17.47
N VAL A 357 17.54 -26.98 16.34
CA VAL A 357 18.84 -26.32 16.27
C VAL A 357 18.70 -24.94 15.66
N LEU A 358 18.87 -23.89 16.48
CA LEU A 358 18.91 -22.51 16.03
C LEU A 358 20.38 -22.03 16.00
N ARG A 359 20.87 -21.70 14.80
CA ARG A 359 22.26 -21.28 14.57
C ARG A 359 22.31 -19.90 13.93
N ASN A 360 23.33 -19.12 14.32
CA ASN A 360 23.66 -17.88 13.62
C ASN A 360 24.59 -18.21 12.44
N SER A 361 24.16 -17.90 11.20
CA SER A 361 24.90 -18.18 9.96
C SER A 361 25.52 -16.93 9.32
N GLY A 362 25.82 -15.88 10.12
CA GLY A 362 26.47 -14.65 9.60
C GLY A 362 25.54 -13.72 8.82
N GLY A 363 24.42 -14.21 8.33
CA GLY A 363 23.35 -13.43 7.65
C GLY A 363 22.01 -13.48 8.39
N GLY A 364 21.97 -14.11 9.56
CA GLY A 364 20.76 -14.26 10.37
C GLY A 364 20.66 -15.60 11.08
N TRP A 365 19.63 -15.76 11.88
CA TRP A 365 19.36 -16.99 12.62
C TRP A 365 18.62 -18.02 11.77
N VAL A 366 19.11 -19.25 11.75
CA VAL A 366 18.54 -20.36 10.96
C VAL A 366 18.15 -21.49 11.91
N LEU A 367 16.89 -21.91 11.83
CA LEU A 367 16.30 -23.02 12.54
C LEU A 367 16.19 -24.24 11.62
N SER A 368 16.61 -25.40 12.11
CA SER A 368 16.41 -26.71 11.46
C SER A 368 16.07 -27.77 12.48
N SER A 369 15.45 -28.85 12.06
CA SER A 369 15.42 -30.11 12.83
C SER A 369 16.83 -30.67 12.97
N ARG A 370 17.09 -31.43 14.04
CA ARG A 370 18.38 -32.05 14.31
C ARG A 370 18.64 -33.25 13.41
#